data_134c79f20748a157e2f2a37f883591e5
#
_entry.id   134c79f20748a157e2f2a37f883591e5
#
_cell.length_a   1.000
_cell.length_b   1.000
_cell.length_c   1.000
_cell.angle_alpha   90.00
_cell.angle_beta   90.00
_cell.angle_gamma   90.00
#
_symmetry.space_group_name_H-M   'P 1'
#
loop_
_entity.id
_entity.type
_entity.pdbx_description
1 polymer ?
#
loop_
_entity_poly.entity_id
_entity_poly.type
_entity_poly.pdbx_seq_one_letter_code
_entity_poly.pdbx_strand_id
1 'polypeptide(L)'
;MNSVYNTYEKGMNRINQHIALILLQSIFCRQYNLIGINSTQALTIPIKQYHQKSRKMSTSKDIEVETSATSPAFANTSGDGEIPSFNGDEKAKASDFANYFCSYAQLYHQKQMLADHNRMAAYHSAIMGNADVFKDKVVMDVGTGSGILAVWAAQAGARKVYAIEYTDMAKHARQVMKANGVEDIVTVIQGAVEEIVLPIEEDGLECDDPEHPERVVDIFISEWMGYFLLRESMLDSLIRARDKFMKPATGLMFPSHTTMYVAPVQDEEERRMNCNEYAASMSDWQDFQETTKQVYGVEMEILKSDFDREQKDYYMWSSRWRELPAASVLSERKMIKVLDMMTCTIEDSKGVDMGDEASKFEFAVDGDREQGPISGIAGWFTADFKSRTDEVGKDSAPKLLDPTILSTGPEMGYTHWGQQVFYFASGIPLMQGQTTNITGSLEMTRTKENARLYNCRIKYASSRNSNNDGKQLMKSAPKEQVYMIP
;
A
#
# COMPACT_ATOMS: atom_id res chain seq x y z
N MET A 1 -49.46 -21.41 -23.19
CA MET A 1 -48.18 -21.73 -22.56
C MET A 1 -47.02 -20.91 -23.10
N ASN A 2 -46.97 -20.55 -24.38
CA ASN A 2 -45.82 -19.76 -24.94
C ASN A 2 -45.78 -18.27 -24.54
N SER A 3 -46.88 -17.69 -24.03
CA SER A 3 -46.92 -16.29 -23.59
C SER A 3 -46.33 -16.11 -22.16
N VAL A 4 -46.42 -17.13 -21.32
CA VAL A 4 -45.91 -17.08 -19.94
C VAL A 4 -44.40 -17.34 -19.91
N TYR A 5 -43.89 -18.18 -20.83
CA TYR A 5 -42.46 -18.47 -20.95
C TYR A 5 -41.66 -17.22 -21.40
N ASN A 6 -42.17 -16.46 -22.36
CA ASN A 6 -41.52 -15.24 -22.86
C ASN A 6 -41.51 -14.08 -21.83
N THR A 7 -42.43 -14.07 -20.87
CA THR A 7 -42.46 -13.08 -19.80
C THR A 7 -41.46 -13.46 -18.69
N TYR A 8 -41.24 -14.76 -18.47
CA TYR A 8 -40.26 -15.26 -17.49
C TYR A 8 -38.81 -15.05 -17.94
N GLU A 9 -38.48 -15.31 -19.22
CA GLU A 9 -37.13 -15.07 -19.75
C GLU A 9 -36.77 -13.57 -19.79
N LYS A 10 -37.72 -12.69 -20.12
CA LYS A 10 -37.51 -11.23 -20.07
C LYS A 10 -37.38 -10.70 -18.63
N GLY A 11 -38.02 -11.33 -17.66
CA GLY A 11 -37.87 -11.03 -16.24
C GLY A 11 -36.51 -11.45 -15.69
N MET A 12 -36.08 -12.68 -16.01
CA MET A 12 -34.79 -13.20 -15.57
C MET A 12 -33.60 -12.43 -16.19
N ASN A 13 -33.68 -12.02 -17.45
CA ASN A 13 -32.65 -11.21 -18.08
C ASN A 13 -32.53 -9.80 -17.45
N ARG A 14 -33.65 -9.21 -17.00
CA ARG A 14 -33.62 -7.93 -16.28
C ARG A 14 -33.06 -8.06 -14.87
N ILE A 15 -33.37 -9.15 -14.16
CA ILE A 15 -32.83 -9.42 -12.83
C ILE A 15 -31.32 -9.71 -12.91
N ASN A 16 -30.88 -10.50 -13.88
CA ASN A 16 -29.45 -10.75 -14.11
C ASN A 16 -28.68 -9.50 -14.55
N GLN A 17 -29.31 -8.62 -15.34
CA GLN A 17 -28.72 -7.32 -15.68
C GLN A 17 -28.67 -6.37 -14.49
N HIS A 18 -29.69 -6.38 -13.61
CA HIS A 18 -29.66 -5.57 -12.38
C HIS A 18 -28.63 -6.11 -11.36
N ILE A 19 -28.53 -7.42 -11.19
CA ILE A 19 -27.51 -8.05 -10.34
C ILE A 19 -26.12 -7.82 -10.90
N ALA A 20 -25.92 -7.94 -12.22
CA ALA A 20 -24.66 -7.59 -12.85
C ALA A 20 -24.33 -6.08 -12.73
N LEU A 21 -25.33 -5.20 -12.80
CA LEU A 21 -25.13 -3.77 -12.58
C LEU A 21 -24.81 -3.43 -11.12
N ILE A 22 -25.45 -4.10 -10.17
CA ILE A 22 -25.19 -3.95 -8.72
C ILE A 22 -23.80 -4.52 -8.38
N LEU A 23 -23.40 -5.64 -8.96
CA LEU A 23 -22.06 -6.20 -8.82
C LEU A 23 -21.01 -5.30 -9.48
N LEU A 24 -21.26 -4.76 -10.66
CA LEU A 24 -20.41 -3.77 -11.31
C LEU A 24 -20.37 -2.46 -10.52
N GLN A 25 -21.48 -1.99 -9.97
CA GLN A 25 -21.50 -0.81 -9.10
C GLN A 25 -20.80 -1.07 -7.77
N SER A 26 -20.89 -2.27 -7.18
CA SER A 26 -20.16 -2.62 -5.96
C SER A 26 -18.66 -2.77 -6.23
N ILE A 27 -18.26 -3.30 -7.39
CA ILE A 27 -16.86 -3.34 -7.84
C ILE A 27 -16.36 -1.92 -8.15
N PHE A 28 -17.18 -1.08 -8.78
CA PHE A 28 -16.86 0.33 -9.05
C PHE A 28 -16.82 1.16 -7.76
N CYS A 29 -17.76 1.01 -6.83
CA CYS A 29 -17.71 1.67 -5.51
C CYS A 29 -16.53 1.17 -4.66
N ARG A 30 -16.13 -0.10 -4.74
CA ARG A 30 -14.88 -0.57 -4.10
C ARG A 30 -13.63 0.13 -4.65
N GLN A 31 -13.60 0.50 -5.93
CA GLN A 31 -12.51 1.29 -6.51
C GLN A 31 -12.62 2.81 -6.22
N TYR A 32 -13.81 3.36 -6.06
CA TYR A 32 -14.02 4.80 -5.87
C TYR A 32 -14.00 5.26 -4.41
N ASN A 33 -14.31 4.41 -3.43
CA ASN A 33 -14.09 4.72 -2.01
C ASN A 33 -12.61 4.75 -1.61
N LEU A 34 -11.71 4.25 -2.45
CA LEU A 34 -10.26 4.43 -2.32
C LEU A 34 -9.77 5.83 -2.77
N ILE A 35 -10.65 6.65 -3.33
CA ILE A 35 -10.28 7.94 -3.91
C ILE A 35 -11.19 9.02 -3.31
N GLY A 36 -11.03 9.37 -2.06
CA GLY A 36 -11.68 10.47 -1.32
C GLY A 36 -12.31 11.62 -2.13
N ILE A 37 -13.24 11.33 -3.05
CA ILE A 37 -14.03 12.32 -3.78
C ILE A 37 -15.40 12.42 -3.11
N ASN A 38 -15.61 13.51 -2.37
CA ASN A 38 -16.94 13.93 -1.89
C ASN A 38 -17.93 13.97 -3.04
N SER A 39 -18.83 12.99 -3.09
CA SER A 39 -19.88 12.85 -4.09
C SER A 39 -21.08 13.78 -3.79
N THR A 40 -20.90 15.10 -3.83
CA THR A 40 -22.02 16.04 -3.72
C THR A 40 -22.36 16.75 -5.03
N GLN A 41 -21.89 16.29 -6.17
CA GLN A 41 -22.35 16.81 -7.47
C GLN A 41 -22.31 15.74 -8.55
N ALA A 42 -23.32 14.86 -8.60
CA ALA A 42 -23.82 14.28 -9.86
C ALA A 42 -25.14 13.54 -9.64
N LEU A 43 -26.15 13.99 -10.40
CA LEU A 43 -27.35 13.29 -10.79
C LEU A 43 -28.52 13.26 -9.79
N THR A 44 -29.28 14.34 -9.80
CA THR A 44 -30.71 14.39 -9.45
C THR A 44 -31.53 13.55 -10.44
N ILE A 45 -31.99 12.39 -10.01
CA ILE A 45 -33.13 11.69 -10.58
C ILE A 45 -34.14 11.50 -9.44
N PRO A 46 -35.39 11.92 -9.56
CA PRO A 46 -36.34 11.91 -8.45
C PRO A 46 -36.89 10.49 -8.24
N ILE A 47 -36.50 9.83 -7.17
CA ILE A 47 -37.24 8.70 -6.62
C ILE A 47 -38.15 9.26 -5.52
N LYS A 48 -39.41 9.47 -5.86
CA LYS A 48 -40.47 9.76 -4.91
C LYS A 48 -40.90 8.47 -4.20
N GLN A 49 -41.00 8.59 -2.88
CA GLN A 49 -41.71 7.74 -1.93
C GLN A 49 -41.08 6.41 -1.53
N TYR A 50 -40.24 6.46 -0.48
CA TYR A 50 -40.33 5.56 0.66
C TYR A 50 -39.54 6.16 1.83
N HIS A 51 -40.06 7.23 2.43
CA HIS A 51 -39.60 7.70 3.75
C HIS A 51 -40.81 8.28 4.51
N GLN A 52 -41.41 7.38 5.31
CA GLN A 52 -42.13 7.80 6.51
C GLN A 52 -42.26 6.62 7.45
N LYS A 53 -41.22 6.41 8.28
CA LYS A 53 -41.32 6.00 9.67
C LYS A 53 -39.92 5.64 10.23
N SER A 54 -39.19 6.63 10.66
CA SER A 54 -38.25 6.46 11.75
C SER A 54 -38.09 7.78 12.46
N ARG A 55 -38.96 7.99 13.45
CA ARG A 55 -38.81 9.04 14.46
C ARG A 55 -38.53 8.38 15.79
N LYS A 56 -37.40 8.78 16.43
CA LYS A 56 -37.03 8.58 17.83
C LYS A 56 -36.46 7.23 18.22
N MET A 57 -35.13 7.20 18.30
CA MET A 57 -34.41 6.56 19.42
C MET A 57 -33.12 7.34 19.59
N SER A 58 -33.00 8.02 20.58
CA SER A 58 -32.41 7.99 21.92
C SER A 58 -30.94 7.57 21.96
N THR A 59 -30.10 8.54 22.40
CA THR A 59 -28.85 8.44 23.16
C THR A 59 -28.06 7.11 23.09
N SER A 60 -26.87 7.25 22.54
CA SER A 60 -25.75 6.30 22.50
C SER A 60 -25.58 5.52 23.80
N LYS A 61 -25.75 4.21 23.73
CA LYS A 61 -25.00 3.28 24.55
C LYS A 61 -23.79 2.84 23.73
N ASP A 62 -22.62 3.01 24.28
CA ASP A 62 -21.39 2.46 23.74
C ASP A 62 -21.58 0.94 23.64
N ILE A 63 -21.55 0.42 22.40
CA ILE A 63 -21.53 -1.02 22.17
C ILE A 63 -20.07 -1.43 22.44
N GLU A 64 -19.82 -1.93 23.64
CA GLU A 64 -18.60 -2.69 23.91
C GLU A 64 -18.70 -3.98 23.08
N VAL A 65 -17.94 -4.04 22.00
CA VAL A 65 -17.72 -5.31 21.28
C VAL A 65 -16.89 -6.17 22.23
N GLU A 66 -17.50 -7.18 22.84
CA GLU A 66 -16.78 -8.20 23.58
C GLU A 66 -15.77 -8.85 22.63
N THR A 67 -14.52 -8.47 22.78
CA THR A 67 -13.39 -9.07 22.08
C THR A 67 -13.08 -10.41 22.74
N SER A 68 -13.81 -11.46 22.41
CA SER A 68 -13.29 -12.81 22.59
C SER A 68 -12.15 -12.97 21.60
N ALA A 69 -10.95 -12.80 22.12
CA ALA A 69 -9.71 -12.84 21.37
C ALA A 69 -9.51 -14.24 20.76
N THR A 70 -9.69 -14.35 19.50
CA THR A 70 -8.95 -15.18 18.54
C THR A 70 -9.70 -15.08 17.22
N SER A 71 -9.17 -14.30 16.30
CA SER A 71 -9.61 -14.39 14.90
C SER A 71 -9.18 -15.75 14.35
N PRO A 72 -10.09 -16.68 14.07
CA PRO A 72 -9.69 -18.02 13.62
C PRO A 72 -9.24 -18.07 12.16
N ALA A 73 -9.46 -17.02 11.38
CA ALA A 73 -9.34 -17.09 9.93
C ALA A 73 -7.94 -16.82 9.38
N PHE A 74 -7.10 -16.11 10.10
CA PHE A 74 -5.73 -15.82 9.66
C PHE A 74 -4.66 -16.57 10.46
N ALA A 75 -5.05 -17.67 11.11
CA ALA A 75 -4.11 -18.53 11.78
C ALA A 75 -3.11 -19.11 10.76
N ASN A 76 -1.88 -18.69 10.85
CA ASN A 76 -0.70 -19.29 10.20
C ASN A 76 -0.66 -19.23 8.67
N THR A 77 -0.84 -18.07 8.07
CA THR A 77 -0.44 -17.89 6.68
C THR A 77 0.79 -16.99 6.57
N SER A 78 1.90 -17.36 7.23
CA SER A 78 3.21 -16.93 6.74
C SER A 78 3.33 -17.51 5.33
N GLY A 79 3.10 -16.70 4.32
CA GLY A 79 3.29 -17.11 2.96
C GLY A 79 4.76 -16.92 2.61
N ASP A 80 5.48 -17.99 2.32
CA ASP A 80 6.71 -17.94 1.55
C ASP A 80 6.40 -17.61 0.08
N GLY A 81 5.39 -16.75 -0.14
CA GLY A 81 4.92 -16.38 -1.46
C GLY A 81 6.01 -15.65 -2.22
N GLU A 82 6.67 -16.36 -3.13
CA GLU A 82 7.45 -15.72 -4.16
C GLU A 82 6.49 -15.09 -5.17
N ILE A 83 6.87 -13.93 -5.72
CA ILE A 83 6.19 -13.41 -6.90
C ILE A 83 6.30 -14.48 -7.96
N PRO A 84 5.20 -14.86 -8.65
CA PRO A 84 5.25 -15.83 -9.73
C PRO A 84 6.37 -15.45 -10.69
N SER A 85 7.31 -16.35 -10.92
CA SER A 85 8.32 -16.11 -11.95
C SER A 85 7.59 -15.97 -13.28
N PHE A 86 8.07 -15.09 -14.17
CA PHE A 86 7.45 -14.92 -15.48
C PHE A 86 7.54 -16.20 -16.33
N ASN A 87 8.35 -17.16 -15.91
CA ASN A 87 8.43 -18.53 -16.44
C ASN A 87 7.57 -19.54 -15.65
N GLY A 88 6.79 -19.08 -14.66
CA GLY A 88 5.99 -19.93 -13.79
C GLY A 88 4.61 -20.29 -14.32
N ASP A 89 3.75 -20.75 -13.41
CA ASP A 89 2.37 -21.18 -13.69
C ASP A 89 1.57 -20.10 -14.44
N GLU A 90 1.03 -20.44 -15.59
CA GLU A 90 0.22 -19.56 -16.45
C GLU A 90 -1.02 -18.99 -15.73
N LYS A 91 -1.59 -19.75 -14.78
CA LYS A 91 -2.72 -19.29 -13.99
C LYS A 91 -2.31 -18.21 -12.98
N ALA A 92 -1.16 -18.36 -12.36
CA ALA A 92 -0.61 -17.36 -11.45
C ALA A 92 -0.25 -16.07 -12.19
N LYS A 93 0.37 -16.18 -13.37
CA LYS A 93 0.64 -15.04 -14.26
C LYS A 93 -0.63 -14.32 -14.68
N ALA A 94 -1.65 -15.05 -15.11
CA ALA A 94 -2.93 -14.46 -15.53
C ALA A 94 -3.62 -13.73 -14.38
N SER A 95 -3.58 -14.27 -13.16
CA SER A 95 -4.14 -13.64 -11.97
C SER A 95 -3.38 -12.37 -11.58
N ASP A 96 -2.05 -12.41 -11.59
CA ASP A 96 -1.19 -11.27 -11.29
C ASP A 96 -1.37 -10.16 -12.34
N PHE A 97 -1.42 -10.55 -13.62
CA PHE A 97 -1.69 -9.62 -14.72
C PHE A 97 -3.05 -8.92 -14.55
N ALA A 98 -4.11 -9.67 -14.28
CA ALA A 98 -5.45 -9.11 -14.14
C ALA A 98 -5.58 -8.19 -12.91
N ASN A 99 -4.96 -8.54 -11.80
CA ASN A 99 -5.12 -7.81 -10.54
C ASN A 99 -4.16 -6.61 -10.39
N TYR A 100 -3.00 -6.67 -10.99
CA TYR A 100 -1.95 -5.67 -10.83
C TYR A 100 -1.68 -4.91 -12.14
N PHE A 101 -1.20 -5.60 -13.17
CA PHE A 101 -0.70 -4.94 -14.37
C PHE A 101 -1.77 -4.23 -15.22
N CYS A 102 -3.03 -4.73 -15.22
CA CYS A 102 -4.10 -4.05 -15.96
C CYS A 102 -4.41 -2.66 -15.41
N SER A 103 -4.29 -2.45 -14.09
CA SER A 103 -4.51 -1.13 -13.49
C SER A 103 -3.40 -0.16 -13.86
N TYR A 104 -2.14 -0.57 -13.80
CA TYR A 104 -0.98 0.27 -14.13
C TYR A 104 -0.85 0.58 -15.63
N ALA A 105 -1.46 -0.24 -16.51
CA ALA A 105 -1.53 0.03 -17.94
C ALA A 105 -2.46 1.20 -18.31
N GLN A 106 -3.20 1.79 -17.35
CA GLN A 106 -4.16 2.86 -17.61
C GLN A 106 -3.58 4.25 -17.36
N LEU A 107 -3.75 5.16 -18.33
CA LEU A 107 -3.31 6.56 -18.22
C LEU A 107 -3.94 7.28 -17.03
N TYR A 108 -5.13 6.86 -16.59
CA TYR A 108 -5.77 7.43 -15.41
C TYR A 108 -4.93 7.23 -14.14
N HIS A 109 -4.42 6.02 -13.91
CA HIS A 109 -3.53 5.73 -12.77
C HIS A 109 -2.19 6.46 -12.90
N GLN A 110 -1.61 6.49 -14.10
CA GLN A 110 -0.40 7.26 -14.37
C GLN A 110 -0.60 8.73 -14.01
N LYS A 111 -1.73 9.32 -14.42
CA LYS A 111 -2.06 10.73 -14.08
C LYS A 111 -2.14 10.95 -12.58
N GLN A 112 -2.73 10.03 -11.81
CA GLN A 112 -2.83 10.17 -10.35
C GLN A 112 -1.45 10.21 -9.69
N MET A 113 -0.55 9.31 -10.07
CA MET A 113 0.83 9.30 -9.59
C MET A 113 1.61 10.54 -10.01
N LEU A 114 1.42 11.03 -11.25
CA LEU A 114 2.06 12.25 -11.74
C LEU A 114 1.49 13.53 -11.11
N ALA A 115 0.27 13.48 -10.59
CA ALA A 115 -0.35 14.61 -9.86
C ALA A 115 0.09 14.68 -8.38
N ASP A 116 0.79 13.68 -7.88
CA ASP A 116 1.40 13.71 -6.55
C ASP A 116 2.65 14.60 -6.57
N HIS A 117 2.47 15.85 -6.18
CA HIS A 117 3.53 16.86 -6.24
C HIS A 117 4.71 16.56 -5.32
N ASN A 118 4.46 15.97 -4.14
CA ASN A 118 5.53 15.63 -3.20
C ASN A 118 6.42 14.51 -3.76
N ARG A 119 5.80 13.48 -4.33
CA ARG A 119 6.49 12.41 -5.05
C ARG A 119 7.32 12.96 -6.22
N MET A 120 6.67 13.75 -7.09
CA MET A 120 7.30 14.30 -8.29
C MET A 120 8.45 15.24 -7.94
N ALA A 121 8.28 16.11 -6.96
CA ALA A 121 9.32 17.04 -6.52
C ALA A 121 10.53 16.30 -5.94
N ALA A 122 10.32 15.26 -5.13
CA ALA A 122 11.41 14.49 -4.54
C ALA A 122 12.26 13.79 -5.61
N TYR A 123 11.63 13.07 -6.56
CA TYR A 123 12.35 12.41 -7.65
C TYR A 123 13.02 13.41 -8.59
N HIS A 124 12.34 14.51 -8.93
CA HIS A 124 12.92 15.57 -9.75
C HIS A 124 14.15 16.17 -9.08
N SER A 125 14.06 16.54 -7.80
CA SER A 125 15.21 17.07 -7.05
C SER A 125 16.35 16.06 -6.95
N ALA A 126 16.02 14.81 -6.65
CA ALA A 126 17.04 13.75 -6.54
C ALA A 126 17.82 13.55 -7.85
N ILE A 127 17.15 13.61 -9.00
CA ILE A 127 17.79 13.41 -10.31
C ILE A 127 18.46 14.71 -10.79
N MET A 128 17.70 15.80 -10.88
CA MET A 128 18.19 17.05 -11.48
C MET A 128 19.14 17.81 -10.56
N GLY A 129 18.94 17.72 -9.22
CA GLY A 129 19.88 18.29 -8.24
C GLY A 129 21.22 17.58 -8.20
N ASN A 130 21.30 16.36 -8.73
CA ASN A 130 22.52 15.56 -8.83
C ASN A 130 22.91 15.25 -10.29
N ALA A 131 22.61 16.15 -11.25
CA ALA A 131 22.84 15.92 -12.67
C ALA A 131 24.30 15.52 -12.99
N ASP A 132 25.27 16.04 -12.25
CA ASP A 132 26.71 15.69 -12.42
C ASP A 132 26.97 14.19 -12.19
N VAL A 133 26.17 13.54 -11.33
CA VAL A 133 26.27 12.08 -11.05
C VAL A 133 25.70 11.28 -12.22
N PHE A 134 24.71 11.82 -12.93
CA PHE A 134 24.07 11.18 -14.09
C PHE A 134 24.85 11.36 -15.39
N LYS A 135 25.67 12.41 -15.46
CA LYS A 135 26.40 12.75 -16.68
C LYS A 135 27.26 11.60 -17.17
N ASP A 136 27.09 11.26 -18.46
CA ASP A 136 27.82 10.21 -19.17
C ASP A 136 27.58 8.77 -18.59
N LYS A 137 26.53 8.56 -17.77
CA LYS A 137 26.20 7.29 -17.13
C LYS A 137 25.18 6.47 -17.90
N VAL A 138 25.20 5.16 -17.70
CA VAL A 138 24.16 4.23 -18.12
C VAL A 138 23.15 4.11 -17.00
N VAL A 139 21.90 4.44 -17.28
CA VAL A 139 20.81 4.45 -16.31
C VAL A 139 19.77 3.38 -16.66
N MET A 140 19.20 2.73 -15.67
CA MET A 140 18.04 1.85 -15.85
C MET A 140 16.88 2.37 -14.99
N ASP A 141 15.73 2.61 -15.63
CA ASP A 141 14.45 2.95 -14.98
C ASP A 141 13.55 1.72 -14.99
N VAL A 142 13.38 1.08 -13.83
CA VAL A 142 12.61 -0.17 -13.69
C VAL A 142 11.17 0.14 -13.32
N GLY A 143 10.23 -0.25 -14.16
CA GLY A 143 8.82 0.12 -14.04
C GLY A 143 8.61 1.57 -14.48
N THR A 144 9.13 1.93 -15.64
CA THR A 144 9.17 3.33 -16.11
C THR A 144 7.80 3.98 -16.26
N GLY A 145 6.71 3.18 -16.39
CA GLY A 145 5.36 3.69 -16.57
C GLY A 145 5.26 4.61 -17.78
N SER A 146 4.90 5.88 -17.55
CA SER A 146 4.86 6.92 -18.59
C SER A 146 6.24 7.41 -19.06
N GLY A 147 7.32 7.03 -18.35
CA GLY A 147 8.69 7.35 -18.73
C GLY A 147 9.26 8.66 -18.17
N ILE A 148 8.59 9.32 -17.23
CA ILE A 148 9.02 10.65 -16.79
C ILE A 148 10.40 10.64 -16.10
N LEU A 149 10.70 9.59 -15.30
CA LEU A 149 11.99 9.45 -14.62
C LEU A 149 13.12 9.22 -15.65
N ALA A 150 12.85 8.41 -16.67
CA ALA A 150 13.78 8.19 -17.78
C ALA A 150 14.05 9.48 -18.59
N VAL A 151 13.03 10.32 -18.80
CA VAL A 151 13.21 11.65 -19.43
C VAL A 151 14.14 12.53 -18.60
N TRP A 152 13.92 12.60 -17.27
CA TRP A 152 14.77 13.39 -16.39
C TRP A 152 16.21 12.86 -16.34
N ALA A 153 16.41 11.55 -16.33
CA ALA A 153 17.74 10.96 -16.39
C ALA A 153 18.48 11.36 -17.69
N ALA A 154 17.80 11.35 -18.83
CA ALA A 154 18.38 11.81 -20.09
C ALA A 154 18.68 13.32 -20.06
N GLN A 155 17.78 14.15 -19.51
CA GLN A 155 17.99 15.61 -19.35
C GLN A 155 19.11 15.92 -18.35
N ALA A 156 19.35 15.06 -17.35
CA ALA A 156 20.48 15.18 -16.43
C ALA A 156 21.83 14.78 -17.10
N GLY A 157 21.83 14.39 -18.37
CA GLY A 157 23.02 14.11 -19.13
C GLY A 157 23.44 12.63 -19.16
N ALA A 158 22.55 11.71 -18.86
CA ALA A 158 22.84 10.28 -19.02
C ALA A 158 23.27 9.97 -20.47
N ARG A 159 24.28 9.11 -20.61
CA ARG A 159 24.76 8.61 -21.91
C ARG A 159 23.73 7.71 -22.57
N LYS A 160 23.10 6.85 -21.77
CA LYS A 160 22.08 5.87 -22.19
C LYS A 160 21.10 5.63 -21.05
N VAL A 161 19.82 5.50 -21.39
CA VAL A 161 18.77 5.13 -20.43
C VAL A 161 17.99 3.92 -20.94
N TYR A 162 17.91 2.86 -20.17
CA TYR A 162 17.05 1.71 -20.42
C TYR A 162 15.79 1.86 -19.57
N ALA A 163 14.67 2.18 -20.21
CA ALA A 163 13.36 2.33 -19.57
C ALA A 163 12.56 1.03 -19.70
N ILE A 164 12.43 0.29 -18.61
CA ILE A 164 11.82 -1.05 -18.62
C ILE A 164 10.37 -0.95 -18.17
N GLU A 165 9.45 -1.47 -18.98
CA GLU A 165 8.02 -1.48 -18.70
C GLU A 165 7.40 -2.80 -19.13
N TYR A 166 6.70 -3.45 -18.20
CA TYR A 166 6.06 -4.74 -18.51
C TYR A 166 4.78 -4.58 -19.31
N THR A 167 4.02 -3.53 -19.05
CA THR A 167 2.67 -3.33 -19.59
C THR A 167 2.68 -2.63 -20.96
N ASP A 168 1.49 -2.50 -21.55
CA ASP A 168 1.28 -1.71 -22.77
C ASP A 168 1.55 -0.20 -22.58
N MET A 169 1.80 0.26 -21.35
CA MET A 169 2.26 1.62 -21.07
C MET A 169 3.57 1.94 -21.80
N ALA A 170 4.40 0.94 -22.10
CA ALA A 170 5.61 1.08 -22.91
C ALA A 170 5.37 1.80 -24.25
N LYS A 171 4.19 1.64 -24.87
CA LYS A 171 3.81 2.35 -26.11
C LYS A 171 3.68 3.86 -25.87
N HIS A 172 3.11 4.24 -24.73
CA HIS A 172 2.97 5.64 -24.33
C HIS A 172 4.32 6.23 -23.92
N ALA A 173 5.13 5.47 -23.20
CA ALA A 173 6.49 5.89 -22.84
C ALA A 173 7.30 6.23 -24.09
N ARG A 174 7.29 5.41 -25.16
CA ARG A 174 7.97 5.72 -26.44
C ARG A 174 7.48 7.03 -27.05
N GLN A 175 6.17 7.31 -26.97
CA GLN A 175 5.62 8.58 -27.45
C GLN A 175 6.12 9.77 -26.62
N VAL A 176 6.23 9.59 -25.29
CA VAL A 176 6.77 10.61 -24.38
C VAL A 176 8.25 10.87 -24.68
N MET A 177 9.07 9.81 -24.91
CA MET A 177 10.49 9.99 -25.30
C MET A 177 10.61 10.83 -26.56
N LYS A 178 9.86 10.50 -27.59
CA LYS A 178 9.83 11.23 -28.85
C LYS A 178 9.38 12.69 -28.69
N ALA A 179 8.31 12.91 -27.93
CA ALA A 179 7.77 14.25 -27.68
C ALA A 179 8.76 15.17 -26.93
N ASN A 180 9.69 14.57 -26.17
CA ASN A 180 10.72 15.30 -25.41
C ASN A 180 12.09 15.30 -26.10
N GLY A 181 12.23 14.68 -27.28
CA GLY A 181 13.48 14.66 -28.06
C GLY A 181 14.61 13.89 -27.39
N VAL A 182 14.28 12.81 -26.66
CA VAL A 182 15.24 11.96 -25.93
C VAL A 182 15.26 10.52 -26.44
N GLU A 183 14.60 10.23 -27.55
CA GLU A 183 14.49 8.87 -28.12
C GLU A 183 15.82 8.26 -28.54
N ASP A 184 16.83 9.07 -28.84
CA ASP A 184 18.19 8.62 -29.17
C ASP A 184 18.98 8.19 -27.90
N ILE A 185 18.60 8.72 -26.72
CA ILE A 185 19.23 8.41 -25.42
C ILE A 185 18.47 7.30 -24.69
N VAL A 186 17.13 7.33 -24.75
CA VAL A 186 16.25 6.44 -23.99
C VAL A 186 15.73 5.31 -24.86
N THR A 187 16.10 4.08 -24.53
CA THR A 187 15.53 2.87 -25.15
C THR A 187 14.44 2.29 -24.23
N VAL A 188 13.18 2.32 -24.69
CA VAL A 188 12.06 1.69 -23.98
C VAL A 188 11.95 0.23 -24.34
N ILE A 189 12.21 -0.66 -23.38
CA ILE A 189 12.14 -2.13 -23.51
C ILE A 189 10.86 -2.61 -22.85
N GLN A 190 9.98 -3.26 -23.60
CA GLN A 190 8.76 -3.88 -23.05
C GLN A 190 9.02 -5.32 -22.70
N GLY A 191 8.86 -5.66 -21.43
CA GLY A 191 9.06 -7.02 -20.91
C GLY A 191 9.30 -7.05 -19.41
N ALA A 192 9.33 -8.26 -18.86
CA ALA A 192 9.73 -8.48 -17.48
C ALA A 192 11.23 -8.21 -17.32
N VAL A 193 11.61 -7.45 -16.32
CA VAL A 193 13.01 -7.07 -16.11
C VAL A 193 13.92 -8.28 -15.87
N GLU A 194 13.38 -9.36 -15.35
CA GLU A 194 14.06 -10.64 -15.16
C GLU A 194 14.46 -11.31 -16.47
N GLU A 195 13.66 -11.11 -17.54
CA GLU A 195 13.79 -11.82 -18.82
C GLU A 195 14.46 -10.98 -19.92
N ILE A 196 14.54 -9.65 -19.74
CA ILE A 196 15.11 -8.79 -20.76
C ILE A 196 16.59 -9.05 -21.01
N VAL A 197 17.02 -8.75 -22.24
CA VAL A 197 18.43 -8.64 -22.62
C VAL A 197 18.66 -7.20 -23.08
N LEU A 198 19.75 -6.60 -22.61
CA LEU A 198 20.14 -5.25 -23.02
C LEU A 198 20.91 -5.30 -24.34
N PRO A 199 20.70 -4.37 -25.26
CA PRO A 199 21.42 -4.28 -26.53
C PRO A 199 22.81 -3.65 -26.33
N ILE A 200 23.67 -4.29 -25.52
CA ILE A 200 24.94 -3.73 -25.05
C ILE A 200 25.91 -3.48 -26.21
N GLU A 201 26.03 -4.44 -27.12
CA GLU A 201 26.93 -4.32 -28.28
C GLU A 201 26.45 -3.25 -29.26
N GLU A 202 25.15 -3.19 -29.52
CA GLU A 202 24.53 -2.22 -30.43
C GLU A 202 24.67 -0.79 -29.90
N ASP A 203 24.58 -0.62 -28.58
CA ASP A 203 24.74 0.67 -27.88
C ASP A 203 26.21 1.03 -27.63
N GLY A 204 27.18 0.17 -28.03
CA GLY A 204 28.61 0.41 -27.85
C GLY A 204 29.01 0.54 -26.38
N LEU A 205 28.39 -0.27 -25.50
CA LEU A 205 28.72 -0.31 -24.07
C LEU A 205 29.75 -1.39 -23.84
N GLU A 206 30.70 -1.08 -22.95
CA GLU A 206 31.74 -2.00 -22.51
C GLU A 206 31.51 -2.32 -21.03
N CYS A 207 31.73 -3.58 -20.65
CA CYS A 207 31.72 -4.02 -19.28
C CYS A 207 33.15 -4.41 -18.86
N ASP A 208 33.57 -3.94 -17.69
CA ASP A 208 34.88 -4.28 -17.12
C ASP A 208 34.91 -5.68 -16.50
N ASP A 209 33.76 -6.33 -16.36
CA ASP A 209 33.61 -7.67 -15.79
C ASP A 209 33.35 -8.72 -16.89
N PRO A 210 34.34 -9.49 -17.36
CA PRO A 210 34.15 -10.49 -18.42
C PRO A 210 33.26 -11.66 -17.99
N GLU A 211 33.08 -11.91 -16.69
CA GLU A 211 32.23 -12.99 -16.16
C GLU A 211 30.75 -12.56 -16.17
N HIS A 212 30.51 -11.25 -16.14
CA HIS A 212 29.18 -10.67 -16.09
C HIS A 212 29.06 -9.50 -17.08
N PRO A 213 29.10 -9.76 -18.40
CA PRO A 213 29.10 -8.70 -19.43
C PRO A 213 27.83 -7.83 -19.43
N GLU A 214 26.76 -8.30 -18.80
CA GLU A 214 25.51 -7.57 -18.63
C GLU A 214 25.56 -6.46 -17.55
N ARG A 215 26.59 -6.40 -16.69
CA ARG A 215 26.75 -5.40 -15.62
C ARG A 215 27.27 -4.06 -16.12
N VAL A 216 26.45 -3.40 -16.93
CA VAL A 216 26.80 -2.10 -17.55
C VAL A 216 26.11 -0.91 -16.91
N VAL A 217 25.14 -1.13 -16.02
CA VAL A 217 24.30 -0.06 -15.45
C VAL A 217 25.01 0.61 -14.28
N ASP A 218 25.15 1.94 -14.39
CA ASP A 218 25.74 2.78 -13.34
C ASP A 218 24.68 3.23 -12.30
N ILE A 219 23.44 3.51 -12.76
CA ILE A 219 22.40 4.06 -11.88
C ILE A 219 21.08 3.36 -12.15
N PHE A 220 20.45 2.88 -11.09
CA PHE A 220 19.07 2.42 -11.11
C PHE A 220 18.15 3.50 -10.55
N ILE A 221 17.07 3.78 -11.27
CA ILE A 221 15.94 4.56 -10.78
C ILE A 221 14.73 3.64 -10.78
N SER A 222 13.93 3.66 -9.73
CA SER A 222 12.65 2.97 -9.72
C SER A 222 11.74 3.58 -8.68
N GLU A 223 10.49 3.78 -9.04
CA GLU A 223 9.44 4.06 -8.06
C GLU A 223 8.63 2.77 -7.90
N TRP A 224 9.02 1.98 -6.90
CA TRP A 224 8.56 0.62 -6.64
C TRP A 224 7.69 0.49 -5.38
N MET A 225 7.57 1.56 -4.59
CA MET A 225 6.97 1.53 -3.28
C MET A 225 5.45 1.43 -3.37
N GLY A 226 4.88 0.43 -2.70
CA GLY A 226 3.43 0.32 -2.51
C GLY A 226 2.96 0.88 -1.18
N TYR A 227 1.71 0.65 -0.84
CA TYR A 227 1.16 1.05 0.46
C TYR A 227 1.96 0.42 1.60
N PHE A 228 2.28 1.24 2.61
CA PHE A 228 3.13 0.86 3.73
C PHE A 228 4.43 0.20 3.24
N LEU A 229 5.02 0.76 2.18
CA LEU A 229 6.25 0.42 1.50
C LEU A 229 6.19 -0.88 0.67
N LEU A 230 5.93 -2.03 1.30
CA LEU A 230 6.19 -3.35 0.71
C LEU A 230 5.02 -3.94 -0.09
N ARG A 231 3.79 -3.42 0.06
CA ARG A 231 2.66 -3.89 -0.73
C ARG A 231 2.98 -3.79 -2.23
N GLU A 232 2.45 -4.70 -3.04
CA GLU A 232 2.70 -4.88 -4.47
C GLU A 232 3.97 -5.68 -4.80
N SER A 233 4.92 -5.77 -3.88
CA SER A 233 6.12 -6.62 -3.98
C SER A 233 7.00 -6.37 -5.21
N MET A 234 6.94 -5.16 -5.79
CA MET A 234 7.77 -4.80 -6.95
C MET A 234 9.27 -4.77 -6.62
N LEU A 235 9.62 -4.67 -5.34
CA LEU A 235 11.00 -4.68 -4.86
C LEU A 235 11.76 -5.95 -5.30
N ASP A 236 11.10 -7.10 -5.39
CA ASP A 236 11.74 -8.34 -5.84
C ASP A 236 12.32 -8.20 -7.25
N SER A 237 11.54 -7.63 -8.17
CA SER A 237 11.99 -7.39 -9.54
C SER A 237 13.15 -6.41 -9.60
N LEU A 238 13.10 -5.36 -8.76
CA LEU A 238 14.18 -4.37 -8.69
C LEU A 238 15.48 -4.99 -8.13
N ILE A 239 15.41 -5.82 -7.09
CA ILE A 239 16.58 -6.55 -6.54
C ILE A 239 17.18 -7.45 -7.61
N ARG A 240 16.38 -8.24 -8.32
CA ARG A 240 16.86 -9.11 -9.40
C ARG A 240 17.50 -8.33 -10.54
N ALA A 241 16.92 -7.19 -10.93
CA ALA A 241 17.50 -6.30 -11.93
C ALA A 241 18.84 -5.72 -11.47
N ARG A 242 18.92 -5.23 -10.22
CA ARG A 242 20.16 -4.74 -9.62
C ARG A 242 21.24 -5.80 -9.67
N ASP A 243 20.96 -7.00 -9.18
CA ASP A 243 21.97 -8.08 -9.07
C ASP A 243 22.46 -8.54 -10.46
N LYS A 244 21.61 -8.42 -11.49
CA LYS A 244 21.92 -8.81 -12.85
C LYS A 244 22.72 -7.74 -13.60
N PHE A 245 22.30 -6.47 -13.53
CA PHE A 245 22.76 -5.43 -14.47
C PHE A 245 23.66 -4.35 -13.86
N MET A 246 23.69 -4.21 -12.51
CA MET A 246 24.40 -3.12 -11.85
C MET A 246 25.90 -3.37 -11.75
N LYS A 247 26.68 -2.31 -11.95
CA LYS A 247 28.11 -2.29 -11.60
C LYS A 247 28.29 -2.34 -10.07
N PRO A 248 28.91 -3.37 -9.51
CA PRO A 248 28.87 -3.57 -8.05
C PRO A 248 29.56 -2.48 -7.24
N ALA A 249 30.72 -1.98 -7.70
CA ALA A 249 31.54 -1.03 -6.94
C ALA A 249 31.06 0.42 -7.06
N THR A 250 30.58 0.82 -8.23
CA THR A 250 30.28 2.22 -8.55
C THR A 250 28.80 2.52 -8.72
N GLY A 251 27.95 1.48 -8.81
CA GLY A 251 26.51 1.63 -9.06
C GLY A 251 25.78 2.38 -7.94
N LEU A 252 24.71 3.05 -8.29
CA LEU A 252 23.83 3.81 -7.39
C LEU A 252 22.37 3.39 -7.55
N MET A 253 21.61 3.46 -6.45
CA MET A 253 20.17 3.23 -6.42
C MET A 253 19.42 4.51 -6.08
N PHE A 254 18.33 4.81 -6.79
CA PHE A 254 17.41 5.91 -6.57
C PHE A 254 15.97 5.40 -6.43
N PRO A 255 15.42 5.30 -5.20
CA PRO A 255 16.02 5.67 -3.91
C PRO A 255 17.17 4.75 -3.50
N SER A 256 18.04 5.24 -2.61
CA SER A 256 19.18 4.48 -2.04
C SER A 256 18.78 3.71 -0.80
N HIS A 257 17.85 4.25 0.00
CA HIS A 257 17.34 3.61 1.22
C HIS A 257 15.85 3.87 1.34
N THR A 258 15.16 2.96 2.02
CA THR A 258 13.77 3.17 2.44
C THR A 258 13.61 2.77 3.89
N THR A 259 12.73 3.48 4.61
CA THR A 259 12.50 3.24 6.04
C THR A 259 11.02 3.23 6.36
N MET A 260 10.56 2.19 7.05
CA MET A 260 9.18 2.07 7.54
C MET A 260 9.07 2.58 8.96
N TYR A 261 7.99 3.32 9.23
CA TYR A 261 7.70 3.90 10.53
C TYR A 261 6.29 3.56 10.99
N VAL A 262 6.12 3.54 12.31
CA VAL A 262 4.81 3.45 12.96
C VAL A 262 4.70 4.46 14.10
N ALA A 263 3.47 4.92 14.38
CA ALA A 263 3.16 5.73 15.55
C ALA A 263 1.70 5.54 15.99
N PRO A 264 1.38 5.76 17.26
CA PRO A 264 0.01 5.80 17.76
C PRO A 264 -0.70 7.05 17.25
N VAL A 265 -1.95 6.89 16.85
CA VAL A 265 -2.74 7.99 16.27
C VAL A 265 -4.11 8.13 16.93
N GLN A 266 -4.60 9.38 16.87
CA GLN A 266 -5.97 9.73 17.19
C GLN A 266 -6.72 10.00 15.88
N ASP A 267 -7.67 9.14 15.56
CA ASP A 267 -8.60 9.26 14.44
C ASP A 267 -9.90 8.51 14.80
N GLU A 268 -10.52 8.97 15.89
CA GLU A 268 -11.62 8.27 16.55
C GLU A 268 -12.91 8.31 15.71
N GLU A 269 -13.10 9.36 14.93
CA GLU A 269 -14.26 9.49 14.05
C GLU A 269 -14.29 8.37 13.02
N GLU A 270 -13.18 8.15 12.30
CA GLU A 270 -13.08 7.08 11.32
C GLU A 270 -13.17 5.69 11.96
N ARG A 271 -12.50 5.49 13.12
CA ARG A 271 -12.61 4.23 13.84
C ARG A 271 -14.06 3.89 14.20
N ARG A 272 -14.80 4.88 14.72
CA ARG A 272 -16.22 4.70 15.07
C ARG A 272 -17.08 4.49 13.83
N MET A 273 -16.80 5.18 12.73
CA MET A 273 -17.50 4.99 11.47
C MET A 273 -17.38 3.55 11.00
N ASN A 274 -16.19 2.96 10.98
CA ASN A 274 -15.98 1.56 10.60
C ASN A 274 -16.75 0.59 11.51
N CYS A 275 -16.76 0.82 12.83
CA CYS A 275 -17.55 0.02 13.78
C CYS A 275 -19.06 0.12 13.51
N ASN A 276 -19.54 1.32 13.21
CA ASN A 276 -20.97 1.56 12.93
C ASN A 276 -21.40 0.94 11.60
N GLU A 277 -20.56 1.01 10.57
CA GLU A 277 -20.83 0.36 9.28
C GLU A 277 -20.86 -1.16 9.41
N TYR A 278 -19.93 -1.75 10.18
CA TYR A 278 -19.99 -3.17 10.51
C TYR A 278 -21.31 -3.53 11.22
N ALA A 279 -21.68 -2.77 12.25
CA ALA A 279 -22.93 -3.04 12.99
C ALA A 279 -24.18 -2.87 12.12
N ALA A 280 -24.20 -1.87 11.23
CA ALA A 280 -25.27 -1.65 10.27
C ALA A 280 -25.39 -2.80 9.27
N SER A 281 -24.27 -3.29 8.75
CA SER A 281 -24.23 -4.44 7.84
C SER A 281 -24.74 -5.72 8.49
N MET A 282 -24.42 -5.96 9.77
CA MET A 282 -24.94 -7.11 10.51
C MET A 282 -26.44 -7.01 10.79
N SER A 283 -26.95 -5.80 11.03
CA SER A 283 -28.41 -5.57 11.18
C SER A 283 -29.14 -5.79 9.86
N ASP A 284 -28.60 -5.30 8.75
CA ASP A 284 -29.18 -5.50 7.41
C ASP A 284 -29.20 -6.99 7.01
N TRP A 285 -28.15 -7.74 7.38
CA TRP A 285 -28.12 -9.19 7.21
C TRP A 285 -29.23 -9.90 7.98
N GLN A 286 -29.50 -9.47 9.21
CA GLN A 286 -30.60 -10.04 10.01
C GLN A 286 -31.96 -9.79 9.36
N ASP A 287 -32.23 -8.57 8.92
CA ASP A 287 -33.47 -8.21 8.21
C ASP A 287 -33.63 -9.02 6.90
N PHE A 288 -32.52 -9.21 6.18
CA PHE A 288 -32.48 -10.07 5.00
C PHE A 288 -32.85 -11.53 5.32
N GLN A 289 -32.29 -12.11 6.37
CA GLN A 289 -32.60 -13.48 6.79
C GLN A 289 -34.07 -13.64 7.15
N GLU A 290 -34.61 -12.73 7.97
CA GLU A 290 -36.02 -12.76 8.39
C GLU A 290 -36.95 -12.63 7.19
N THR A 291 -36.69 -11.69 6.29
CA THR A 291 -37.49 -11.48 5.07
C THR A 291 -37.42 -12.71 4.14
N THR A 292 -36.24 -13.29 3.92
CA THR A 292 -36.03 -14.46 3.06
C THR A 292 -36.80 -15.66 3.60
N LYS A 293 -36.77 -15.88 4.91
CA LYS A 293 -37.54 -16.94 5.57
C LYS A 293 -39.05 -16.73 5.46
N GLN A 294 -39.52 -15.51 5.69
CA GLN A 294 -40.97 -15.20 5.67
C GLN A 294 -41.53 -15.23 4.25
N VAL A 295 -40.85 -14.67 3.27
CA VAL A 295 -41.35 -14.51 1.90
C VAL A 295 -41.10 -15.74 1.04
N TYR A 296 -39.91 -16.34 1.16
CA TYR A 296 -39.50 -17.44 0.29
C TYR A 296 -39.41 -18.81 0.99
N GLY A 297 -39.59 -18.84 2.31
CA GLY A 297 -39.52 -20.09 3.10
C GLY A 297 -38.12 -20.70 3.19
N VAL A 298 -37.06 -19.92 2.91
CA VAL A 298 -35.69 -20.39 2.88
C VAL A 298 -34.93 -19.91 4.12
N GLU A 299 -34.29 -20.84 4.83
CA GLU A 299 -33.46 -20.54 5.99
C GLU A 299 -32.02 -20.21 5.59
N MET A 300 -31.51 -19.04 6.00
CA MET A 300 -30.18 -18.52 5.68
C MET A 300 -29.26 -18.38 6.89
N GLU A 301 -29.69 -18.75 8.10
CA GLU A 301 -28.90 -18.59 9.34
C GLU A 301 -27.54 -19.29 9.26
N ILE A 302 -27.46 -20.39 8.51
CA ILE A 302 -26.21 -21.15 8.32
C ILE A 302 -25.06 -20.31 7.74
N LEU A 303 -25.36 -19.22 7.00
CA LEU A 303 -24.37 -18.35 6.37
C LEU A 303 -23.94 -17.16 7.25
N LYS A 304 -24.60 -16.98 8.41
CA LYS A 304 -24.36 -15.81 9.27
C LYS A 304 -22.93 -15.70 9.77
N SER A 305 -22.32 -16.82 10.16
CA SER A 305 -20.94 -16.81 10.65
C SER A 305 -19.92 -16.45 9.56
N ASP A 306 -20.16 -16.89 8.34
CA ASP A 306 -19.28 -16.56 7.20
C ASP A 306 -19.45 -15.10 6.80
N PHE A 307 -20.69 -14.62 6.76
CA PHE A 307 -20.98 -13.21 6.50
C PHE A 307 -20.38 -12.30 7.58
N ASP A 308 -20.54 -12.62 8.86
CA ASP A 308 -19.94 -11.89 9.98
C ASP A 308 -18.41 -11.80 9.83
N ARG A 309 -17.75 -12.91 9.48
CA ARG A 309 -16.31 -12.93 9.24
C ARG A 309 -15.93 -11.99 8.08
N GLU A 310 -16.61 -12.07 6.93
CA GLU A 310 -16.37 -11.20 5.79
C GLU A 310 -16.53 -9.72 6.13
N GLN A 311 -17.57 -9.37 6.91
CA GLN A 311 -17.81 -7.99 7.32
C GLN A 311 -16.75 -7.50 8.32
N LYS A 312 -16.32 -8.35 9.26
CA LYS A 312 -15.21 -8.02 10.17
C LYS A 312 -13.91 -7.80 9.41
N ASP A 313 -13.57 -8.71 8.49
CA ASP A 313 -12.37 -8.60 7.67
C ASP A 313 -12.37 -7.30 6.86
N TYR A 314 -13.52 -6.90 6.33
CA TYR A 314 -13.65 -5.68 5.55
C TYR A 314 -13.64 -4.40 6.41
N TYR A 315 -14.47 -4.31 7.46
CA TYR A 315 -14.65 -3.08 8.23
C TYR A 315 -13.64 -2.94 9.39
N MET A 316 -13.28 -4.04 10.04
CA MET A 316 -12.53 -4.03 11.29
C MET A 316 -11.06 -4.46 11.14
N TRP A 317 -10.78 -5.38 10.19
CA TRP A 317 -9.48 -6.02 10.06
C TRP A 317 -8.77 -5.71 8.75
N SER A 318 -9.20 -4.68 8.01
CA SER A 318 -8.44 -4.07 6.92
C SER A 318 -7.82 -2.76 7.38
N SER A 319 -6.57 -2.53 7.02
CA SER A 319 -5.97 -1.21 7.21
C SER A 319 -6.71 -0.18 6.33
N ARG A 320 -6.73 1.07 6.78
CA ARG A 320 -7.38 2.16 6.04
C ARG A 320 -6.34 3.15 5.53
N TRP A 321 -6.45 3.48 4.26
CA TRP A 321 -5.73 4.61 3.72
C TRP A 321 -6.27 5.91 4.31
N ARG A 322 -5.36 6.76 4.82
CA ARG A 322 -5.72 8.06 5.40
C ARG A 322 -4.71 9.11 4.98
N GLU A 323 -5.17 10.34 4.85
CA GLU A 323 -4.37 11.54 4.90
C GLU A 323 -4.55 12.14 6.30
N LEU A 324 -3.66 11.76 7.23
CA LEU A 324 -3.76 12.18 8.61
C LEU A 324 -3.17 13.58 8.79
N PRO A 325 -3.82 14.47 9.55
CA PRO A 325 -3.17 15.67 10.03
C PRO A 325 -1.97 15.31 10.93
N ALA A 326 -0.89 16.08 10.86
CA ALA A 326 0.29 15.85 11.73
C ALA A 326 -0.07 15.83 13.23
N ALA A 327 -1.06 16.63 13.64
CA ALA A 327 -1.55 16.66 15.01
C ALA A 327 -2.22 15.36 15.49
N SER A 328 -2.64 14.48 14.56
CA SER A 328 -3.19 13.17 14.90
C SER A 328 -2.15 12.19 15.44
N VAL A 329 -0.87 12.44 15.21
CA VAL A 329 0.23 11.61 15.74
C VAL A 329 0.46 11.95 17.19
N LEU A 330 0.38 10.95 18.06
CA LEU A 330 0.34 11.13 19.51
C LEU A 330 1.69 10.98 20.21
N SER A 331 2.69 10.42 19.52
CA SER A 331 4.04 10.18 20.02
C SER A 331 5.05 10.25 18.88
N GLU A 332 6.33 10.30 19.20
CA GLU A 332 7.38 10.16 18.18
C GLU A 332 7.24 8.84 17.43
N ARG A 333 7.53 8.88 16.14
CA ARG A 333 7.50 7.69 15.29
C ARG A 333 8.59 6.69 15.67
N LYS A 334 8.28 5.42 15.57
CA LYS A 334 9.25 4.32 15.72
C LYS A 334 9.58 3.76 14.34
N MET A 335 10.85 3.66 14.04
CA MET A 335 11.37 2.95 12.89
C MET A 335 11.27 1.44 13.12
N ILE A 336 10.68 0.72 12.16
CA ILE A 336 10.46 -0.73 12.27
C ILE A 336 11.23 -1.54 11.23
N LYS A 337 11.63 -0.93 10.11
CA LYS A 337 12.45 -1.57 9.07
C LYS A 337 13.22 -0.52 8.29
N VAL A 338 14.47 -0.84 7.96
CA VAL A 338 15.30 -0.08 7.03
C VAL A 338 15.76 -1.02 5.93
N LEU A 339 15.66 -0.59 4.69
CA LEU A 339 16.22 -1.28 3.53
C LEU A 339 17.30 -0.40 2.91
N ASP A 340 18.53 -0.90 2.84
CA ASP A 340 19.57 -0.36 1.98
C ASP A 340 19.42 -1.03 0.61
N MET A 341 19.11 -0.24 -0.41
CA MET A 341 18.78 -0.75 -1.74
C MET A 341 19.98 -1.39 -2.45
N MET A 342 21.19 -1.15 -1.97
CA MET A 342 22.39 -1.80 -2.50
C MET A 342 22.59 -3.20 -1.96
N THR A 343 22.16 -3.47 -0.72
CA THR A 343 22.49 -4.70 0.00
C THR A 343 21.28 -5.56 0.38
N CYS A 344 20.05 -4.98 0.34
CA CYS A 344 18.84 -5.73 0.67
C CYS A 344 18.64 -6.94 -0.27
N THR A 345 18.11 -7.99 0.31
CA THR A 345 17.85 -9.28 -0.34
C THR A 345 16.36 -9.48 -0.63
N ILE A 346 16.05 -10.50 -1.42
CA ILE A 346 14.66 -10.93 -1.64
C ILE A 346 13.98 -11.30 -0.29
N GLU A 347 14.73 -11.86 0.67
CA GLU A 347 14.17 -12.18 1.99
C GLU A 347 13.74 -10.90 2.73
N ASP A 348 14.55 -9.84 2.66
CA ASP A 348 14.23 -8.55 3.27
C ASP A 348 12.96 -7.93 2.68
N SER A 349 12.63 -8.21 1.42
CA SER A 349 11.42 -7.71 0.74
C SER A 349 10.13 -8.43 1.18
N LYS A 350 10.23 -9.63 1.77
CA LYS A 350 9.05 -10.45 2.11
C LYS A 350 8.23 -9.91 3.28
N GLY A 351 8.77 -9.01 4.08
CA GLY A 351 8.01 -8.43 5.18
C GLY A 351 8.85 -7.89 6.34
N VAL A 352 8.25 -7.94 7.53
CA VAL A 352 8.85 -7.57 8.82
C VAL A 352 8.66 -8.75 9.77
N ASP A 353 9.75 -9.29 10.31
CA ASP A 353 9.68 -10.40 11.26
C ASP A 353 9.38 -9.86 12.68
N MET A 354 8.42 -10.47 13.37
CA MET A 354 8.09 -10.12 14.76
C MET A 354 9.23 -10.42 15.75
N GLY A 355 10.15 -11.32 15.39
CA GLY A 355 11.34 -11.65 16.15
C GLY A 355 12.41 -10.55 16.14
N ASP A 356 12.38 -9.68 15.13
CA ASP A 356 13.33 -8.59 15.00
C ASP A 356 13.14 -7.55 16.11
N GLU A 357 14.23 -7.07 16.69
CA GLU A 357 14.17 -6.01 17.71
C GLU A 357 13.60 -4.71 17.14
N ALA A 358 13.84 -4.43 15.86
CA ALA A 358 13.30 -3.27 15.15
C ALA A 358 11.77 -3.32 15.03
N SER A 359 11.17 -4.50 14.95
CA SER A 359 9.71 -4.67 14.87
C SER A 359 8.98 -4.32 16.16
N LYS A 360 9.70 -4.23 17.28
CA LYS A 360 9.14 -3.88 18.59
C LYS A 360 9.01 -2.37 18.74
N PHE A 361 7.92 -1.96 19.36
CA PHE A 361 7.65 -0.54 19.62
C PHE A 361 7.22 -0.31 21.07
N GLU A 362 7.59 0.85 21.56
CA GLU A 362 7.13 1.40 22.82
C GLU A 362 6.81 2.88 22.62
N PHE A 363 5.59 3.28 23.02
CA PHE A 363 5.10 4.64 22.91
C PHE A 363 4.59 5.12 24.27
N ALA A 364 4.93 6.33 24.62
CA ALA A 364 4.39 7.04 25.77
C ALA A 364 3.52 8.20 25.27
N VAL A 365 2.26 8.22 25.66
CA VAL A 365 1.31 9.26 25.28
C VAL A 365 0.82 9.96 26.53
N ASP A 366 1.04 11.27 26.59
CA ASP A 366 0.58 12.12 27.69
C ASP A 366 -0.93 12.32 27.61
N GLY A 367 -1.63 11.99 28.70
CA GLY A 367 -3.08 12.11 28.81
C GLY A 367 -3.58 13.54 29.10
N ASP A 368 -2.69 14.49 29.34
CA ASP A 368 -3.05 15.90 29.53
C ASP A 368 -3.29 16.63 28.19
N ARG A 369 -3.03 15.99 27.06
CA ARG A 369 -3.42 16.51 25.76
C ARG A 369 -4.94 16.48 25.62
N GLU A 370 -5.53 17.58 25.16
CA GLU A 370 -6.95 17.68 24.81
C GLU A 370 -7.25 16.89 23.52
N GLN A 371 -7.07 15.59 23.57
CA GLN A 371 -7.26 14.71 22.40
C GLN A 371 -8.13 13.52 22.79
N GLY A 372 -8.82 12.94 21.79
CA GLY A 372 -9.59 11.72 21.95
C GLY A 372 -8.71 10.50 22.27
N PRO A 373 -9.28 9.30 22.35
CA PRO A 373 -8.54 8.08 22.66
C PRO A 373 -7.51 7.77 21.56
N ILE A 374 -6.50 6.94 21.89
CA ILE A 374 -5.62 6.36 20.89
C ILE A 374 -6.47 5.39 20.07
N SER A 375 -6.66 5.71 18.78
CA SER A 375 -7.59 4.98 17.91
C SER A 375 -6.94 3.78 17.22
N GLY A 376 -5.62 3.80 17.07
CA GLY A 376 -4.87 2.75 16.38
C GLY A 376 -3.40 3.11 16.21
N ILE A 377 -2.73 2.35 15.37
CA ILE A 377 -1.36 2.58 14.92
C ILE A 377 -1.41 2.99 13.44
N ALA A 378 -0.75 4.06 13.07
CA ALA A 378 -0.51 4.42 11.67
C ALA A 378 0.89 4.02 11.23
N GLY A 379 1.00 3.56 9.99
CA GLY A 379 2.25 3.21 9.34
C GLY A 379 2.48 4.00 8.06
N TRP A 380 3.73 4.39 7.81
CA TRP A 380 4.18 5.10 6.62
C TRP A 380 5.65 4.82 6.33
N PHE A 381 6.21 5.42 5.30
CA PHE A 381 7.61 5.23 4.95
C PHE A 381 8.29 6.53 4.48
N THR A 382 9.61 6.48 4.46
CA THR A 382 10.46 7.44 3.73
C THR A 382 11.29 6.71 2.68
N ALA A 383 11.62 7.40 1.60
CA ALA A 383 12.58 6.99 0.60
C ALA A 383 13.69 8.05 0.51
N ASP A 384 14.91 7.64 0.81
CA ASP A 384 16.07 8.53 0.86
C ASP A 384 16.88 8.39 -0.44
N PHE A 385 17.28 9.52 -0.98
CA PHE A 385 18.21 9.62 -2.10
C PHE A 385 19.51 10.22 -1.55
N LYS A 386 20.47 9.35 -1.20
CA LYS A 386 21.74 9.72 -0.57
C LYS A 386 22.88 8.87 -1.09
N SER A 387 24.10 9.30 -0.84
CA SER A 387 25.31 8.58 -1.21
C SER A 387 25.36 7.20 -0.58
N ARG A 388 26.04 6.26 -1.22
CA ARG A 388 26.28 4.92 -0.70
C ARG A 388 27.07 4.96 0.61
N THR A 389 26.72 4.03 1.49
CA THR A 389 27.38 3.87 2.80
C THR A 389 27.86 2.43 3.05
N ASP A 390 27.53 1.50 2.15
CA ASP A 390 27.96 0.11 2.23
C ASP A 390 29.46 -0.05 1.97
N GLU A 391 30.05 -1.10 2.52
CA GLU A 391 31.51 -1.31 2.49
C GLU A 391 32.10 -1.44 1.08
N VAL A 392 31.32 -1.89 0.11
CA VAL A 392 31.75 -2.08 -1.28
C VAL A 392 31.87 -0.78 -2.03
N GLY A 393 30.87 0.12 -1.87
CA GLY A 393 30.73 1.32 -2.71
C GLY A 393 30.99 2.65 -2.01
N LYS A 394 31.12 2.71 -0.69
CA LYS A 394 31.24 3.96 0.08
C LYS A 394 32.39 4.89 -0.38
N ASP A 395 33.47 4.32 -0.89
CA ASP A 395 34.66 5.07 -1.33
C ASP A 395 34.79 5.18 -2.85
N SER A 396 34.12 4.30 -3.61
CA SER A 396 34.26 4.21 -5.09
C SER A 396 33.05 4.77 -5.84
N ALA A 397 31.85 4.73 -5.26
CA ALA A 397 30.67 5.30 -5.89
C ALA A 397 30.66 6.83 -5.85
N PRO A 398 30.07 7.49 -6.84
CA PRO A 398 29.90 8.94 -6.83
C PRO A 398 29.12 9.42 -5.59
N LYS A 399 29.48 10.59 -5.08
CA LYS A 399 28.77 11.20 -3.94
C LYS A 399 27.67 12.12 -4.45
N LEU A 400 26.49 12.02 -3.85
CA LEU A 400 25.38 12.95 -4.11
C LEU A 400 25.67 14.28 -3.41
N LEU A 401 25.49 15.37 -4.15
CA LEU A 401 25.67 16.72 -3.63
C LEU A 401 24.40 17.26 -2.98
N ASP A 402 23.23 16.82 -3.46
CA ASP A 402 21.90 17.26 -2.99
C ASP A 402 21.08 16.03 -2.53
N PRO A 403 21.30 15.54 -1.30
CA PRO A 403 20.50 14.45 -0.75
C PRO A 403 19.04 14.88 -0.59
N THR A 404 18.13 14.04 -1.03
CA THR A 404 16.69 14.31 -0.99
C THR A 404 15.97 13.21 -0.21
N ILE A 405 14.85 13.55 0.41
CA ILE A 405 13.98 12.59 1.12
C ILE A 405 12.54 12.77 0.63
N LEU A 406 11.93 11.68 0.21
CA LEU A 406 10.49 11.56 0.05
C LEU A 406 9.90 10.95 1.32
N SER A 407 8.97 11.64 1.99
CA SER A 407 8.24 11.11 3.13
C SER A 407 6.77 11.01 2.82
N THR A 408 6.15 9.89 3.23
CA THR A 408 4.70 9.71 3.21
C THR A 408 4.09 9.91 4.61
N GLY A 409 4.85 10.53 5.52
CA GLY A 409 4.39 10.83 6.88
C GLY A 409 3.40 12.00 6.93
N PRO A 410 2.58 12.07 7.99
CA PRO A 410 1.56 13.10 8.13
C PRO A 410 2.10 14.54 8.10
N GLU A 411 3.37 14.72 8.45
CA GLU A 411 4.05 16.02 8.50
C GLU A 411 4.32 16.64 7.12
N MET A 412 4.32 15.81 6.06
CA MET A 412 4.67 16.24 4.71
C MET A 412 3.46 16.54 3.81
N GLY A 413 2.25 16.32 4.33
CA GLY A 413 1.01 16.50 3.58
C GLY A 413 0.71 15.35 2.62
N TYR A 414 -0.09 15.65 1.60
CA TYR A 414 -0.62 14.64 0.69
C TYR A 414 0.46 13.93 -0.13
N THR A 415 0.37 12.62 -0.11
CA THR A 415 0.92 11.72 -1.13
C THR A 415 -0.13 10.69 -1.50
N HIS A 416 -0.09 10.13 -2.70
CA HIS A 416 -1.04 9.09 -3.11
C HIS A 416 -0.95 7.81 -2.25
N TRP A 417 0.17 7.59 -1.56
CA TRP A 417 0.33 6.50 -0.58
C TRP A 417 -0.41 6.76 0.73
N GLY A 418 -0.52 8.03 1.16
CA GLY A 418 -1.07 8.36 2.47
C GLY A 418 -0.41 7.59 3.60
N GLN A 419 -1.15 7.37 4.68
CA GLN A 419 -0.76 6.48 5.77
C GLN A 419 -1.72 5.30 5.83
N GLN A 420 -1.20 4.11 6.22
CA GLN A 420 -2.03 2.94 6.51
C GLN A 420 -2.36 2.91 8.00
N VAL A 421 -3.62 3.05 8.34
CA VAL A 421 -4.07 3.06 9.74
C VAL A 421 -4.68 1.72 10.11
N PHE A 422 -4.15 1.14 11.18
CA PHE A 422 -4.59 -0.12 11.80
C PHE A 422 -5.41 0.23 13.04
N TYR A 423 -6.74 0.30 12.90
CA TYR A 423 -7.61 0.72 13.99
C TYR A 423 -7.79 -0.37 15.02
N PHE A 424 -7.67 -0.02 16.30
CA PHE A 424 -8.03 -0.92 17.39
C PHE A 424 -9.54 -1.15 17.45
N ALA A 425 -9.96 -2.35 17.81
CA ALA A 425 -11.39 -2.65 18.00
C ALA A 425 -12.04 -1.69 19.03
N SER A 426 -11.28 -1.31 20.06
CA SER A 426 -11.68 -0.29 21.03
C SER A 426 -10.56 0.69 21.20
N GLY A 427 -10.84 1.99 21.13
CA GLY A 427 -9.87 3.04 21.39
C GLY A 427 -9.34 2.95 22.84
N ILE A 428 -8.07 3.29 23.03
CA ILE A 428 -7.43 3.30 24.35
C ILE A 428 -7.62 4.70 24.93
N PRO A 429 -8.40 4.88 26.02
CA PRO A 429 -8.69 6.20 26.56
C PRO A 429 -7.45 6.84 27.18
N LEU A 430 -7.24 8.12 26.89
CA LEU A 430 -6.29 8.98 27.57
C LEU A 430 -6.94 9.60 28.82
N MET A 431 -6.19 9.68 29.91
CA MET A 431 -6.69 10.19 31.20
C MET A 431 -5.78 11.29 31.70
N GLN A 432 -6.37 12.41 32.10
CA GLN A 432 -5.65 13.55 32.63
C GLN A 432 -4.75 13.17 33.84
N GLY A 433 -3.55 13.72 33.91
CA GLY A 433 -2.57 13.42 34.95
C GLY A 433 -1.94 12.03 34.86
N GLN A 434 -2.09 11.35 33.72
CA GLN A 434 -1.55 10.00 33.47
C GLN A 434 -0.84 9.92 32.15
N THR A 435 0.22 9.13 32.09
CA THR A 435 0.86 8.71 30.85
C THR A 435 0.37 7.32 30.45
N THR A 436 -0.13 7.18 29.23
CA THR A 436 -0.50 5.89 28.64
C THR A 436 0.67 5.37 27.83
N ASN A 437 1.18 4.19 28.23
CA ASN A 437 2.23 3.51 27.50
C ASN A 437 1.59 2.38 26.64
N ILE A 438 2.05 2.25 25.41
CA ILE A 438 1.70 1.15 24.50
C ILE A 438 3.00 0.43 24.15
N THR A 439 3.10 -0.85 24.47
CA THR A 439 4.22 -1.71 24.08
C THR A 439 3.72 -2.79 23.15
N GLY A 440 4.49 -3.14 22.13
CA GLY A 440 4.07 -4.15 21.19
C GLY A 440 5.11 -4.50 20.15
N SER A 441 4.67 -5.29 19.17
CA SER A 441 5.43 -5.66 17.98
C SER A 441 4.53 -5.75 16.77
N LEU A 442 5.12 -5.55 15.60
CA LEU A 442 4.46 -5.63 14.31
C LEU A 442 5.16 -6.69 13.44
N GLU A 443 4.37 -7.57 12.85
CA GLU A 443 4.80 -8.50 11.81
C GLU A 443 4.08 -8.16 10.52
N MET A 444 4.78 -8.20 9.40
CA MET A 444 4.18 -8.01 8.09
C MET A 444 4.61 -9.16 7.18
N THR A 445 3.66 -9.89 6.61
CA THR A 445 3.93 -11.07 5.79
C THR A 445 3.08 -11.07 4.54
N ARG A 446 3.62 -11.61 3.45
CA ARG A 446 2.87 -11.82 2.20
C ARG A 446 1.74 -12.81 2.42
N THR A 447 0.64 -12.64 1.69
CA THR A 447 -0.44 -13.64 1.69
C THR A 447 -0.05 -14.83 0.80
N LYS A 448 -0.63 -16.01 1.09
CA LYS A 448 -0.41 -17.21 0.26
C LYS A 448 -1.10 -17.13 -1.09
N GLU A 449 -2.23 -16.45 -1.12
CA GLU A 449 -3.09 -16.37 -2.28
C GLU A 449 -2.54 -15.39 -3.32
N ASN A 450 -1.85 -14.33 -2.85
CA ASN A 450 -1.26 -13.32 -3.72
C ASN A 450 -0.03 -12.70 -3.05
N ALA A 451 1.15 -12.97 -3.60
CA ALA A 451 2.42 -12.47 -3.09
C ALA A 451 2.56 -10.93 -3.09
N ARG A 452 1.64 -10.20 -3.76
CA ARG A 452 1.60 -8.73 -3.77
C ARG A 452 0.80 -8.14 -2.63
N LEU A 453 0.01 -8.97 -1.93
CA LEU A 453 -0.79 -8.58 -0.78
C LEU A 453 -0.11 -8.98 0.52
N TYR A 454 -0.35 -8.18 1.56
CA TYR A 454 0.26 -8.40 2.88
C TYR A 454 -0.76 -8.43 3.98
N ASN A 455 -0.49 -9.28 4.97
CA ASN A 455 -1.10 -9.23 6.28
C ASN A 455 -0.16 -8.51 7.26
N CYS A 456 -0.73 -7.67 8.12
CA CYS A 456 -0.03 -7.01 9.19
C CYS A 456 -0.58 -7.49 10.54
N ARG A 457 0.24 -8.18 11.31
CA ARG A 457 -0.10 -8.67 12.66
C ARG A 457 0.47 -7.72 13.69
N ILE A 458 -0.37 -7.17 14.54
CA ILE A 458 0.04 -6.27 15.62
C ILE A 458 -0.30 -6.90 16.96
N LYS A 459 0.72 -7.14 17.78
CA LYS A 459 0.59 -7.50 19.20
C LYS A 459 0.86 -6.28 20.05
N TYR A 460 -0.03 -5.96 20.97
CA TYR A 460 0.15 -4.80 21.83
C TYR A 460 -0.47 -5.00 23.22
N ALA A 461 0.06 -4.27 24.17
CA ALA A 461 -0.52 -4.09 25.50
C ALA A 461 -0.42 -2.61 25.88
N SER A 462 -1.31 -2.17 26.73
CA SER A 462 -1.29 -0.81 27.27
C SER A 462 -1.18 -0.79 28.79
N SER A 463 -0.49 0.22 29.31
CA SER A 463 -0.47 0.51 30.74
C SER A 463 -0.61 2.01 30.98
N ARG A 464 -1.08 2.41 32.14
CA ARG A 464 -1.18 3.81 32.56
C ARG A 464 -0.42 4.03 33.85
N ASN A 465 0.35 5.10 33.86
CA ASN A 465 1.12 5.51 35.03
C ASN A 465 0.68 6.92 35.44
N SER A 466 0.67 7.18 36.72
CA SER A 466 0.44 8.53 37.28
C SER A 466 1.62 9.43 36.94
N ASN A 467 1.36 10.64 36.45
CA ASN A 467 2.40 11.63 36.16
C ASN A 467 3.05 12.21 37.45
N ASN A 468 2.39 12.08 38.60
CA ASN A 468 2.86 12.64 39.85
C ASN A 468 3.93 11.78 40.56
N ASP A 469 3.74 10.47 40.58
CA ASP A 469 4.59 9.53 41.34
C ASP A 469 5.10 8.34 40.52
N GLY A 470 4.76 8.28 39.23
CA GLY A 470 5.14 7.19 38.30
C GLY A 470 4.47 5.86 38.60
N LYS A 471 3.56 5.81 39.56
CA LYS A 471 2.89 4.56 39.96
C LYS A 471 2.02 4.02 38.84
N GLN A 472 2.17 2.72 38.54
CA GLN A 472 1.32 2.04 37.58
C GLN A 472 -0.12 1.93 38.13
N LEU A 473 -1.08 2.47 37.38
CA LEU A 473 -2.50 2.50 37.72
C LEU A 473 -3.30 1.44 37.02
N MET A 474 -2.90 1.06 35.83
CA MET A 474 -3.59 0.08 34.99
C MET A 474 -2.60 -0.65 34.06
N LYS A 475 -2.88 -1.92 33.79
CA LYS A 475 -2.21 -2.71 32.74
C LYS A 475 -3.25 -3.59 32.06
N SER A 476 -3.31 -3.52 30.73
CA SER A 476 -4.18 -4.40 29.94
C SER A 476 -3.57 -5.78 29.75
N ALA A 477 -4.40 -6.78 29.48
CA ALA A 477 -3.93 -8.01 28.88
C ALA A 477 -3.36 -7.73 27.47
N PRO A 478 -2.37 -8.50 26.99
CA PRO A 478 -1.93 -8.42 25.60
C PRO A 478 -3.08 -8.69 24.64
N LYS A 479 -3.13 -7.92 23.56
CA LYS A 479 -4.05 -8.06 22.43
C LYS A 479 -3.27 -8.39 21.19
N GLU A 480 -3.88 -9.13 20.28
CA GLU A 480 -3.32 -9.43 18.97
C GLU A 480 -4.39 -9.25 17.91
N GLN A 481 -4.05 -8.58 16.83
CA GLN A 481 -4.93 -8.34 15.69
C GLN A 481 -4.15 -8.53 14.40
N VAL A 482 -4.79 -9.14 13.40
CA VAL A 482 -4.25 -9.28 12.05
C VAL A 482 -5.08 -8.43 11.12
N TYR A 483 -4.43 -7.60 10.33
CA TYR A 483 -5.05 -6.72 9.36
C TYR A 483 -4.60 -7.08 7.96
N MET A 484 -5.51 -7.02 7.00
CA MET A 484 -5.15 -7.01 5.59
C MET A 484 -4.69 -5.60 5.17
N ILE A 485 -3.67 -5.52 4.34
CA ILE A 485 -3.30 -4.30 3.62
C ILE A 485 -3.88 -4.44 2.21
N PRO A 486 -5.01 -3.75 1.90
CA PRO A 486 -5.77 -3.93 0.67
C PRO A 486 -5.04 -3.43 -0.58
#